data_c79d8c8409f1436d670d15022e8bc857
#
_entry.id   c79d8c8409f1436d670d15022e8bc857
#
_cell.length_a   1.000
_cell.length_b   1.000
_cell.length_c   1.000
_cell.angle_alpha   90.00
_cell.angle_beta   90.00
_cell.angle_gamma   90.00
#
_symmetry.space_group_name_H-M   'P 1'
#
loop_
_entity.id
_entity.type
_entity.pdbx_description
1 polymer ?
#
loop_
_entity_poly.entity_id
_entity_poly.type
_entity_poly.pdbx_seq_one_letter_code
_entity_poly.pdbx_strand_id
1 'polypeptide(L)'
;MSKRRVVITGLGILSPLGNDLAASWDGVVNGRSGIAPITHFDASAFATRIAGEVKGFDPSPWIAPKDVKKMDPFVHYGVAAAMMAIADAG
;
A
#
# COMPACT_ATOMS: atom_id res chain seq x y z
N MET A 1 -39.92 5.67 -3.27
CA MET A 1 -38.66 5.95 -2.55
C MET A 1 -37.48 5.54 -3.40
N SER A 2 -36.62 6.47 -3.68
CA SER A 2 -35.41 6.16 -4.44
C SER A 2 -34.36 5.53 -3.54
N LYS A 3 -33.73 4.47 -4.00
CA LYS A 3 -32.60 3.86 -3.30
C LYS A 3 -31.32 4.53 -3.78
N ARG A 4 -30.44 4.86 -2.84
CA ARG A 4 -29.11 5.34 -3.20
C ARG A 4 -28.30 4.18 -3.77
N ARG A 5 -27.63 4.47 -4.87
CA ARG A 5 -26.70 3.52 -5.48
C ARG A 5 -25.30 4.07 -5.30
N VAL A 6 -24.45 3.27 -4.71
CA VAL A 6 -23.05 3.62 -4.53
C VAL A 6 -22.22 2.60 -5.31
N VAL A 7 -21.32 3.09 -6.12
CA VAL A 7 -20.45 2.24 -6.92
C VAL A 7 -18.99 2.62 -6.67
N ILE A 8 -18.11 1.64 -6.79
CA ILE A 8 -16.66 1.85 -6.72
C ILE A 8 -16.19 2.10 -8.15
N THR A 9 -15.58 3.26 -8.40
CA THR A 9 -15.12 3.65 -9.72
C THR A 9 -13.62 3.51 -9.90
N GLY A 10 -12.88 3.35 -8.82
CA GLY A 10 -11.43 3.19 -8.90
C GLY A 10 -10.87 2.66 -7.60
N LEU A 11 -9.76 1.95 -7.70
CA LEU A 11 -9.07 1.33 -6.57
C LEU A 11 -7.58 1.66 -6.62
N GLY A 12 -7.02 1.89 -5.44
CA GLY A 12 -5.58 2.02 -5.28
C GLY A 12 -5.15 1.28 -4.02
N ILE A 13 -4.02 0.63 -4.08
CA ILE A 13 -3.54 -0.16 -2.95
C ILE A 13 -2.01 -0.23 -2.91
N LEU A 14 -1.50 -0.21 -1.69
CA LEU A 14 -0.13 -0.63 -1.37
C LEU A 14 -0.24 -1.74 -0.33
N SER A 15 0.42 -2.83 -0.56
CA SER A 15 0.32 -3.99 0.32
C SER A 15 1.65 -4.75 0.38
N PRO A 16 1.81 -5.67 1.35
CA PRO A 16 2.99 -6.54 1.38
C PRO A 16 3.13 -7.45 0.15
N LEU A 17 2.09 -7.57 -0.66
CA LEU A 17 2.10 -8.38 -1.89
C LEU A 17 2.50 -7.58 -3.11
N GLY A 18 2.33 -6.26 -3.10
CA GLY A 18 2.70 -5.42 -4.23
C GLY A 18 2.38 -3.96 -4.01
N ASN A 19 2.98 -3.11 -4.83
CA ASN A 19 2.89 -1.66 -4.73
C ASN A 19 1.83 -1.07 -5.67
N ASP A 20 0.98 -1.90 -6.23
CA ASP A 20 -0.18 -1.50 -7.02
C ASP A 20 -1.27 -2.56 -6.96
N LEU A 21 -2.40 -2.25 -7.57
CA LEU A 21 -3.56 -3.14 -7.56
C LEU A 21 -3.28 -4.45 -8.29
N ALA A 22 -2.65 -4.39 -9.46
CA ALA A 22 -2.38 -5.58 -10.27
C ALA A 22 -1.48 -6.57 -9.53
N ALA A 23 -0.39 -6.09 -8.94
CA ALA A 23 0.55 -6.93 -8.21
C ALA A 23 -0.08 -7.52 -6.95
N SER A 24 -0.85 -6.71 -6.21
CA SER A 24 -1.53 -7.17 -5.01
C SER A 24 -2.58 -8.23 -5.32
N TRP A 25 -3.37 -8.01 -6.36
CA TRP A 25 -4.40 -8.97 -6.80
C TRP A 25 -3.79 -10.29 -7.27
N ASP A 26 -2.70 -10.21 -8.04
CA ASP A 26 -1.96 -11.41 -8.46
C ASP A 26 -1.50 -12.23 -7.25
N GLY A 27 -0.99 -11.57 -6.23
CA GLY A 27 -0.60 -12.24 -4.99
C GLY A 27 -1.76 -12.91 -4.28
N VAL A 28 -2.91 -12.24 -4.19
CA VAL A 28 -4.12 -12.79 -3.55
C VAL A 28 -4.63 -14.01 -4.31
N VAL A 29 -4.76 -13.91 -5.62
CA VAL A 29 -5.28 -14.99 -6.47
C VAL A 29 -4.37 -16.22 -6.40
N ASN A 30 -3.07 -16.03 -6.34
CA ASN A 30 -2.10 -17.12 -6.27
C ASN A 30 -1.80 -17.60 -4.86
N GLY A 31 -2.49 -17.06 -3.85
CA GLY A 31 -2.33 -17.50 -2.47
C GLY A 31 -0.97 -17.17 -1.85
N ARG A 32 -0.28 -16.14 -2.36
CA ARG A 32 1.00 -15.73 -1.78
C ARG A 32 0.78 -15.02 -0.46
N SER A 33 1.71 -15.25 0.49
CA SER A 33 1.74 -14.51 1.75
C SER A 33 2.74 -13.36 1.65
N GLY A 34 2.34 -12.19 2.13
CA GLY A 34 3.25 -11.05 2.29
C GLY A 34 3.85 -10.97 3.69
N ILE A 35 3.54 -11.92 4.56
CA ILE A 35 4.06 -11.94 5.91
C ILE A 35 5.46 -12.54 5.90
N ALA A 36 6.40 -11.84 6.50
CA ALA A 36 7.81 -12.24 6.50
C ALA A 36 8.50 -11.67 7.74
N PRO A 37 9.74 -12.11 8.05
CA PRO A 37 10.50 -11.50 9.14
C PRO A 37 10.64 -9.99 8.95
N ILE A 38 10.52 -9.26 10.06
CA ILE A 38 10.63 -7.80 10.07
C ILE A 38 12.02 -7.37 9.61
N THR A 39 12.09 -6.41 8.68
CA THR A 39 13.36 -5.88 8.16
C THR A 39 13.59 -4.40 8.51
N HIS A 40 12.53 -3.67 8.91
CA HIS A 40 12.63 -2.24 9.18
C HIS A 40 13.41 -1.91 10.46
N PHE A 41 13.51 -2.89 11.38
CA PHE A 41 14.29 -2.75 12.60
C PHE A 41 14.68 -4.15 13.09
N ASP A 42 15.59 -4.20 14.08
CA ASP A 42 15.97 -5.47 14.71
C ASP A 42 14.88 -5.91 15.68
N ALA A 43 14.12 -6.92 15.31
CA ALA A 43 13.01 -7.45 16.10
C ALA A 43 13.41 -8.67 16.96
N SER A 44 14.70 -9.02 17.03
CA SER A 44 15.16 -10.25 17.70
C SER A 44 14.78 -10.31 19.17
N ALA A 45 14.67 -9.16 19.83
CA ALA A 45 14.32 -9.07 21.25
C ALA A 45 12.81 -9.05 21.51
N PHE A 46 11.98 -9.07 20.47
CA PHE A 46 10.53 -8.99 20.60
C PHE A 46 9.86 -10.35 20.43
N ALA A 47 8.69 -10.51 21.06
CA ALA A 47 7.90 -11.74 20.91
C ALA A 47 7.39 -11.92 19.48
N THR A 48 6.96 -10.83 18.84
CA THR A 48 6.55 -10.85 17.43
C THR A 48 7.71 -10.40 16.56
N ARG A 49 8.06 -11.23 15.56
CA ARG A 49 9.21 -10.98 14.69
C ARG A 49 8.83 -10.99 13.21
N ILE A 50 7.54 -11.13 12.91
CA ILE A 50 7.01 -11.14 11.55
C ILE A 50 6.00 -10.03 11.38
N ALA A 51 5.87 -9.53 10.15
CA ALA A 51 4.92 -8.49 9.80
C ALA A 51 4.66 -8.48 8.30
N GLY A 52 3.58 -7.83 7.89
CA GLY A 52 3.34 -7.51 6.49
C GLY A 52 3.91 -6.13 6.20
N GLU A 53 5.06 -6.08 5.56
CA GLU A 53 5.73 -4.83 5.21
C GLU A 53 5.56 -4.51 3.73
N VAL A 54 5.34 -3.22 3.42
CA VAL A 54 5.41 -2.73 2.04
C VAL A 54 6.89 -2.71 1.64
N LYS A 55 7.21 -3.24 0.46
CA LYS A 55 8.59 -3.45 0.02
C LYS A 55 8.87 -2.63 -1.23
N GLY A 56 10.05 -2.00 -1.25
CA GLY A 56 10.56 -1.35 -2.44
C GLY A 56 9.70 -0.19 -2.94
N PHE A 57 8.91 0.43 -2.07
CA PHE A 57 8.03 1.53 -2.46
C PHE A 57 8.84 2.80 -2.69
N ASP A 58 8.65 3.41 -3.87
CA ASP A 58 9.22 4.71 -4.22
C ASP A 58 8.08 5.75 -4.22
N PRO A 59 8.11 6.74 -3.33
CA PRO A 59 7.06 7.76 -3.27
C PRO A 59 7.20 8.84 -4.36
N SER A 60 8.30 8.90 -5.09
CA SER A 60 8.60 10.01 -6.00
C SER A 60 7.54 10.25 -7.09
N PRO A 61 6.84 9.25 -7.66
CA PRO A 61 5.78 9.51 -8.63
C PRO A 61 4.57 10.24 -8.04
N TRP A 62 4.41 10.22 -6.72
CA TRP A 62 3.21 10.67 -6.02
C TRP A 62 3.46 11.91 -5.15
N ILE A 63 4.68 12.08 -4.64
CA ILE A 63 5.01 13.08 -3.63
C ILE A 63 6.32 13.75 -4.04
N ALA A 64 6.34 15.10 -4.01
CA ALA A 64 7.57 15.85 -4.30
C ALA A 64 8.68 15.49 -3.30
N PRO A 65 9.94 15.37 -3.75
CA PRO A 65 11.05 14.98 -2.87
C PRO A 65 11.19 15.80 -1.60
N LYS A 66 10.90 17.10 -1.67
CA LYS A 66 10.96 17.99 -0.49
C LYS A 66 9.92 17.64 0.56
N ASP A 67 8.79 17.08 0.16
CA ASP A 67 7.70 16.72 1.05
C ASP A 67 7.87 15.31 1.62
N VAL A 68 8.57 14.41 0.93
CA VAL A 68 8.84 13.06 1.39
C VAL A 68 9.52 13.07 2.75
N LYS A 69 10.50 13.97 2.94
CA LYS A 69 11.25 14.06 4.18
C LYS A 69 10.44 14.59 5.36
N LYS A 70 9.30 15.22 5.09
CA LYS A 70 8.43 15.81 6.11
C LYS A 70 7.33 14.88 6.57
N MET A 71 7.21 13.71 5.94
CA MET A 71 6.11 12.77 6.16
C MET A 71 6.64 11.42 6.62
N ASP A 72 5.88 10.77 7.50
CA ASP A 72 6.13 9.38 7.85
C ASP A 72 5.66 8.46 6.73
N PRO A 73 6.20 7.21 6.64
CA PRO A 73 5.82 6.27 5.59
C PRO A 73 4.32 6.03 5.43
N PHE A 74 3.56 6.00 6.55
CA PHE A 74 2.12 5.77 6.45
C PHE A 74 1.40 6.87 5.65
N VAL A 75 1.91 8.10 5.71
CA VAL A 75 1.37 9.20 4.91
C VAL A 75 1.68 8.98 3.43
N HIS A 76 2.91 8.53 3.12
CA HIS A 76 3.31 8.19 1.75
C HIS A 76 2.35 7.13 1.16
N TYR A 77 2.06 6.10 1.91
CA TYR A 77 1.20 5.01 1.46
C TYR A 77 -0.23 5.50 1.22
N GLY A 78 -0.75 6.30 2.14
CA GLY A 78 -2.10 6.85 2.03
C GLY A 78 -2.26 7.77 0.81
N VAL A 79 -1.32 8.68 0.60
CA VAL A 79 -1.35 9.59 -0.54
C VAL A 79 -1.23 8.83 -1.85
N ALA A 80 -0.28 7.91 -1.95
CA ALA A 80 -0.06 7.14 -3.16
C ALA A 80 -1.28 6.27 -3.51
N ALA A 81 -1.85 5.58 -2.54
CA ALA A 81 -3.04 4.75 -2.76
C ALA A 81 -4.24 5.60 -3.18
N ALA A 82 -4.43 6.78 -2.57
CA ALA A 82 -5.50 7.69 -2.95
C ALA A 82 -5.34 8.19 -4.39
N MET A 83 -4.12 8.57 -4.78
CA MET A 83 -3.85 9.04 -6.13
C MET A 83 -4.01 7.93 -7.17
N MET A 84 -3.61 6.70 -6.83
CA MET A 84 -3.84 5.53 -7.68
C MET A 84 -5.34 5.30 -7.91
N ALA A 85 -6.14 5.42 -6.86
CA ALA A 85 -7.59 5.24 -6.95
C ALA A 85 -8.23 6.29 -7.84
N ILE A 86 -7.82 7.55 -7.71
CA ILE A 86 -8.31 8.64 -8.54
C ILE A 86 -7.93 8.42 -10.00
N ALA A 87 -6.70 8.03 -10.27
CA ALA A 87 -6.24 7.74 -11.62
C ALA A 87 -7.00 6.57 -12.25
N ASP A 88 -7.25 5.53 -11.44
CA ASP A 88 -8.01 4.35 -11.90
C ASP A 88 -9.47 4.69 -12.21
N ALA A 89 -10.04 5.65 -11.50
CA ALA A 89 -11.41 6.09 -11.73
C ALA A 89 -11.58 6.91 -13.04
N GLY A 90 -10.52 7.51 -13.52
CA GLY A 90 -10.53 8.30 -14.77
C GLY A 90 -10.74 9.81 -14.59
#